data_26e1aef644aebfad1ef07b6e1b8374aa
#
_entry.id   26e1aef644aebfad1ef07b6e1b8374aa
#
_cell.length_a   1.000
_cell.length_b   1.000
_cell.length_c   1.000
_cell.angle_alpha   90.00
_cell.angle_beta   90.00
_cell.angle_gamma   90.00
#
_symmetry.space_group_name_H-M   'P 1'
#
loop_
_entity.id
_entity.type
_entity.pdbx_description
1 polymer ?
#
loop_
_entity_poly.entity_id
_entity_poly.type
_entity_poly.pdbx_seq_one_letter_code
_entity_poly.pdbx_strand_id
1 'polypeptide(L)'
;MSHLVVIETRVHDAAALTAACRRLGLAEPVHGNVRFFSGGATGLSVKLPGWQYPIVVDTAEGSIKYDNYEGRWGDPAELGRLLQLYAVEKAMLEARKKGYSVTEQTRQDGSIVLQIAT
;
A
#
# COMPACT_ATOMS: atom_id res chain seq x y z
N MET A 1 2.42 18.49 -19.31
CA MET A 1 3.38 17.47 -18.87
C MET A 1 2.67 16.47 -17.95
N SER A 2 2.88 15.20 -18.16
CA SER A 2 2.24 14.17 -17.36
C SER A 2 3.00 13.95 -16.03
N HIS A 3 2.26 13.86 -14.93
CA HIS A 3 2.82 13.55 -13.62
C HIS A 3 2.39 12.16 -13.14
N LEU A 4 1.76 11.39 -14.05
CA LEU A 4 1.32 10.04 -13.74
C LEU A 4 2.54 9.12 -13.61
N VAL A 5 2.64 8.45 -12.47
CA VAL A 5 3.72 7.53 -12.16
C VAL A 5 3.15 6.12 -12.06
N VAL A 6 3.85 5.17 -12.64
CA VAL A 6 3.54 3.74 -12.50
C VAL A 6 4.75 3.07 -11.86
N ILE A 7 4.55 2.43 -10.72
CA ILE A 7 5.60 1.66 -10.07
C ILE A 7 5.25 0.17 -10.08
N GLU A 8 6.27 -0.64 -10.36
CA GLU A 8 6.16 -2.08 -10.28
C GLU A 8 6.36 -2.52 -8.83
N THR A 9 5.40 -3.27 -8.30
CA THR A 9 5.46 -3.78 -6.94
C THR A 9 4.98 -5.23 -6.92
N ARG A 10 4.87 -5.80 -5.71
CA ARG A 10 4.30 -7.14 -5.53
C ARG A 10 3.00 -7.08 -4.73
N VAL A 11 2.26 -6.00 -4.88
CA VAL A 11 0.98 -5.83 -4.17
C VAL A 11 -0.12 -6.56 -4.93
N HIS A 12 -0.21 -7.86 -4.68
CA HIS A 12 -1.20 -8.73 -5.32
C HIS A 12 -2.33 -9.16 -4.37
N ASP A 13 -2.20 -8.93 -3.08
CA ASP A 13 -3.13 -9.43 -2.07
C ASP A 13 -4.00 -8.31 -1.53
N ALA A 14 -5.27 -8.29 -1.96
CA ALA A 14 -6.22 -7.27 -1.53
C ALA A 14 -6.49 -7.34 -0.02
N ALA A 15 -6.48 -8.53 0.58
CA ALA A 15 -6.71 -8.68 2.02
C ALA A 15 -5.56 -8.06 2.83
N ALA A 16 -4.32 -8.27 2.42
CA ALA A 16 -3.16 -7.66 3.06
C ALA A 16 -3.16 -6.15 2.89
N LEU A 17 -3.56 -5.65 1.72
CA LEU A 17 -3.68 -4.22 1.47
C LEU A 17 -4.74 -3.59 2.38
N THR A 18 -5.89 -4.23 2.51
CA THR A 18 -6.97 -3.78 3.39
C THR A 18 -6.51 -3.75 4.86
N ALA A 19 -5.81 -4.79 5.30
CA ALA A 19 -5.28 -4.85 6.65
C ALA A 19 -4.26 -3.73 6.93
N ALA A 20 -3.39 -3.43 5.96
CA ALA A 20 -2.44 -2.33 6.07
C ALA A 20 -3.15 -0.98 6.18
N CYS A 21 -4.18 -0.76 5.37
CA CYS A 21 -4.99 0.47 5.44
C CYS A 21 -5.66 0.63 6.80
N ARG A 22 -6.26 -0.43 7.33
CA ARG A 22 -6.88 -0.40 8.66
C ARG A 22 -5.87 -0.05 9.74
N ARG A 23 -4.69 -0.62 9.65
CA ARG A 23 -3.61 -0.39 10.61
C ARG A 23 -3.16 1.06 10.63
N LEU A 24 -3.17 1.73 9.48
CA LEU A 24 -2.83 3.13 9.35
C LEU A 24 -4.02 4.07 9.64
N GLY A 25 -5.18 3.55 9.94
CA GLY A 25 -6.38 4.36 10.14
C GLY A 25 -6.95 4.94 8.85
N LEU A 26 -6.62 4.35 7.71
CA LEU A 26 -7.12 4.79 6.42
C LEU A 26 -8.45 4.12 6.09
N ALA A 27 -9.22 4.75 5.20
CA ALA A 27 -10.42 4.11 4.64
C ALA A 27 -10.04 2.86 3.86
N GLU A 28 -10.92 1.87 3.83
CA GLU A 28 -10.68 0.64 3.08
C GLU A 28 -10.52 0.94 1.59
N PRO A 29 -9.67 0.16 0.88
CA PRO A 29 -9.54 0.30 -0.56
C PRO A 29 -10.88 0.11 -1.27
N VAL A 30 -11.12 0.92 -2.30
CA VAL A 30 -12.37 0.87 -3.08
C VAL A 30 -12.03 0.57 -4.53
N HIS A 31 -12.64 -0.48 -5.08
CA HIS A 31 -12.47 -0.80 -6.49
C HIS A 31 -13.25 0.18 -7.36
N GLY A 32 -12.61 0.70 -8.39
CA GLY A 32 -13.26 1.63 -9.31
C GLY A 32 -12.27 2.32 -10.23
N ASN A 33 -12.79 3.31 -10.94
CA ASN A 33 -12.01 4.17 -11.83
C ASN A 33 -11.63 5.44 -11.08
N VAL A 34 -10.37 5.84 -11.17
CA VAL A 34 -9.86 7.08 -10.60
C VAL A 34 -9.35 7.96 -11.73
N ARG A 35 -9.76 9.21 -11.72
CA ARG A 35 -9.26 10.20 -12.65
C ARG A 35 -8.19 11.04 -11.99
N PHE A 36 -7.00 11.05 -12.59
CA PHE A 36 -5.89 11.92 -12.21
C PHE A 36 -5.86 13.16 -13.09
N PHE A 37 -4.97 14.07 -12.78
CA PHE A 37 -4.77 15.24 -13.64
C PHE A 37 -4.38 14.84 -15.06
N SER A 38 -3.49 13.86 -15.21
CA SER A 38 -2.91 13.47 -16.51
C SER A 38 -3.43 12.14 -17.03
N GLY A 39 -4.57 11.67 -16.56
CA GLY A 39 -5.10 10.38 -17.04
C GLY A 39 -5.92 9.68 -15.98
N GLY A 40 -6.12 8.37 -16.14
CA GLY A 40 -6.91 7.59 -15.23
C GLY A 40 -6.38 6.19 -15.02
N ALA A 41 -6.93 5.52 -14.03
CA ALA A 41 -6.60 4.12 -13.73
C ALA A 41 -7.79 3.42 -13.09
N THR A 42 -7.84 2.11 -13.27
CA THR A 42 -8.85 1.25 -12.67
C THR A 42 -8.17 0.25 -11.73
N GLY A 43 -8.70 0.10 -10.55
CA GLY A 43 -8.19 -0.83 -9.55
C GLY A 43 -8.68 -0.47 -8.16
N LEU A 44 -7.91 -0.87 -7.16
CA LEU A 44 -8.21 -0.54 -5.76
C LEU A 44 -7.61 0.82 -5.43
N SER A 45 -8.47 1.81 -5.17
CA SER A 45 -8.03 3.15 -4.79
C SER A 45 -7.82 3.23 -3.29
N VAL A 46 -6.73 3.88 -2.88
CA VAL A 46 -6.40 4.14 -1.48
C VAL A 46 -6.13 5.63 -1.32
N LYS A 47 -6.83 6.26 -0.36
CA LYS A 47 -6.61 7.66 -0.04
C LYS A 47 -5.52 7.78 1.01
N LEU A 48 -4.39 8.37 0.63
CA LEU A 48 -3.28 8.62 1.54
C LEU A 48 -3.43 9.98 2.22
N PRO A 49 -2.97 10.13 3.48
CA PRO A 49 -3.06 11.40 4.17
C PRO A 49 -2.33 12.51 3.42
N GLY A 50 -3.03 13.64 3.21
CA GLY A 50 -2.47 14.80 2.54
C GLY A 50 -2.31 14.69 1.03
N TRP A 51 -2.67 13.58 0.42
CA TRP A 51 -2.60 13.40 -1.03
C TRP A 51 -3.84 13.98 -1.71
N GLN A 52 -3.64 14.69 -2.81
CA GLN A 52 -4.72 15.26 -3.59
C GLN A 52 -5.52 14.19 -4.33
N TYR A 53 -4.82 13.20 -4.91
CA TYR A 53 -5.44 12.07 -5.60
C TYR A 53 -5.15 10.79 -4.88
N PRO A 54 -6.08 9.81 -4.87
CA PRO A 54 -5.79 8.49 -4.34
C PRO A 54 -4.75 7.78 -5.22
N ILE A 55 -4.04 6.83 -4.65
CA ILE A 55 -3.28 5.87 -5.44
C ILE A 55 -4.21 4.77 -5.93
N VAL A 56 -3.85 4.11 -7.01
CA VAL A 56 -4.62 2.98 -7.57
C VAL A 56 -3.73 1.77 -7.66
N VAL A 57 -4.15 0.70 -7.00
CA VAL A 57 -3.41 -0.56 -6.95
C VAL A 57 -4.05 -1.56 -7.90
N ASP A 58 -3.27 -2.06 -8.86
CA ASP A 58 -3.66 -3.17 -9.73
C ASP A 58 -3.12 -4.44 -9.12
N THR A 59 -3.97 -5.19 -8.42
CA THR A 59 -3.55 -6.42 -7.73
C THR A 59 -3.24 -7.57 -8.68
N ALA A 60 -3.77 -7.54 -9.89
CA ALA A 60 -3.45 -8.56 -10.89
C ALA A 60 -2.00 -8.45 -11.36
N GLU A 61 -1.52 -7.23 -11.60
CA GLU A 61 -0.15 -6.98 -12.05
C GLU A 61 0.79 -6.63 -10.92
N GLY A 62 0.28 -6.22 -9.77
CA GLY A 62 1.09 -5.77 -8.65
C GLY A 62 1.62 -4.36 -8.81
N SER A 63 1.08 -3.59 -9.74
CA SER A 63 1.53 -2.21 -10.00
C SER A 63 0.68 -1.19 -9.26
N ILE A 64 1.26 -0.02 -9.03
CA ILE A 64 0.57 1.12 -8.42
C ILE A 64 0.72 2.31 -9.33
N LYS A 65 -0.39 2.98 -9.61
CA LYS A 65 -0.42 4.24 -10.37
C LYS A 65 -0.80 5.37 -9.44
N TYR A 66 -0.09 6.49 -9.57
CA TYR A 66 -0.39 7.68 -8.79
C TYR A 66 0.06 8.94 -9.52
N ASP A 67 -0.45 10.08 -9.05
CA ASP A 67 -0.11 11.39 -9.56
C ASP A 67 0.04 12.32 -8.36
N ASN A 68 1.29 12.56 -7.94
CA ASN A 68 1.58 13.41 -6.79
C ASN A 68 2.33 14.69 -7.14
N TYR A 69 2.45 15.01 -8.42
CA TYR A 69 3.15 16.19 -8.92
C TYR A 69 4.53 16.35 -8.27
N GLU A 70 5.37 15.32 -8.37
CA GLU A 70 6.74 15.30 -7.84
C GLU A 70 6.79 15.65 -6.32
N GLY A 71 5.78 15.23 -5.58
CA GLY A 71 5.67 15.46 -4.14
C GLY A 71 4.82 16.66 -3.73
N ARG A 72 4.44 17.52 -4.67
CA ARG A 72 3.64 18.73 -4.34
C ARG A 72 2.22 18.39 -3.92
N TRP A 73 1.64 17.33 -4.48
CA TRP A 73 0.27 16.89 -4.21
C TRP A 73 0.21 15.65 -3.32
N GLY A 74 1.34 15.24 -2.76
CA GLY A 74 1.38 14.07 -1.87
C GLY A 74 2.81 13.71 -1.49
N ASP A 75 3.02 13.51 -0.19
CA ASP A 75 4.32 13.12 0.35
C ASP A 75 4.58 11.64 0.05
N PRO A 76 5.67 11.30 -0.66
CA PRO A 76 6.02 9.90 -0.94
C PRO A 76 6.21 9.05 0.31
N ALA A 77 6.53 9.63 1.46
CA ALA A 77 6.69 8.89 2.71
C ALA A 77 5.39 8.20 3.13
N GLU A 78 4.23 8.77 2.81
CA GLU A 78 2.95 8.14 3.13
C GLU A 78 2.74 6.85 2.30
N LEU A 79 3.12 6.87 1.03
CA LEU A 79 3.09 5.67 0.19
C LEU A 79 4.09 4.63 0.71
N GLY A 80 5.30 5.05 1.07
CA GLY A 80 6.31 4.16 1.63
C GLY A 80 5.84 3.46 2.90
N ARG A 81 5.13 4.19 3.77
CA ARG A 81 4.56 3.62 5.00
C ARG A 81 3.50 2.57 4.69
N LEU A 82 2.63 2.83 3.73
CA LEU A 82 1.62 1.85 3.30
C LEU A 82 2.28 0.59 2.77
N LEU A 83 3.31 0.72 1.92
CA LEU A 83 4.02 -0.42 1.35
C LEU A 83 4.75 -1.23 2.42
N GLN A 84 5.34 -0.57 3.43
CA GLN A 84 5.97 -1.24 4.56
C GLN A 84 4.95 -2.10 5.32
N LEU A 85 3.81 -1.52 5.65
CA LEU A 85 2.79 -2.25 6.40
C LEU A 85 2.10 -3.31 5.56
N TYR A 86 1.96 -3.09 4.25
CA TYR A 86 1.50 -4.14 3.36
C TYR A 86 2.42 -5.37 3.43
N ALA A 87 3.73 -5.17 3.37
CA ALA A 87 4.70 -6.26 3.42
C ALA A 87 4.61 -7.00 4.77
N VAL A 88 4.44 -6.28 5.87
CA VAL A 88 4.26 -6.86 7.20
C VAL A 88 2.99 -7.70 7.26
N GLU A 89 1.87 -7.15 6.83
CA GLU A 89 0.58 -7.84 6.85
C GLU A 89 0.58 -9.07 5.94
N LYS A 90 1.19 -8.95 4.75
CA LYS A 90 1.32 -10.08 3.82
C LYS A 90 2.14 -11.22 4.43
N ALA A 91 3.26 -10.91 5.06
CA ALA A 91 4.11 -11.92 5.71
C ALA A 91 3.37 -12.60 6.86
N MET A 92 2.61 -11.84 7.65
CA MET A 92 1.82 -12.38 8.76
C MET A 92 0.72 -13.32 8.26
N LEU A 93 0.01 -12.93 7.21
CA LEU A 93 -1.05 -13.76 6.61
C LEU A 93 -0.47 -15.08 6.08
N GLU A 94 0.64 -15.03 5.37
CA GLU A 94 1.30 -16.23 4.84
C GLU A 94 1.79 -17.16 5.95
N ALA A 95 2.39 -16.60 7.00
CA ALA A 95 2.84 -17.40 8.14
C ALA A 95 1.67 -18.09 8.86
N ARG A 96 0.56 -17.37 9.07
CA ARG A 96 -0.63 -17.92 9.72
C ARG A 96 -1.27 -19.03 8.90
N LYS A 97 -1.28 -18.89 7.57
CA LYS A 97 -1.78 -19.95 6.68
C LYS A 97 -1.00 -21.25 6.85
N LYS A 98 0.29 -21.14 7.18
CA LYS A 98 1.16 -22.31 7.42
C LYS A 98 1.10 -22.79 8.87
N GLY A 99 0.28 -22.19 9.71
CA GLY A 99 0.15 -22.56 11.12
C GLY A 99 1.25 -22.03 12.01
N TYR A 100 2.03 -21.04 11.54
CA TYR A 100 3.11 -20.45 12.31
C TYR A 100 2.58 -19.34 13.20
N SER A 101 3.25 -19.09 14.32
CA SER A 101 3.01 -17.92 15.14
C SER A 101 3.95 -16.80 14.72
N VAL A 102 3.48 -15.54 14.83
CA VAL A 102 4.24 -14.37 14.42
C VAL A 102 4.27 -13.37 15.55
N THR A 103 5.46 -12.88 15.87
CA THR A 103 5.67 -11.78 16.83
C THR A 103 6.25 -10.60 16.07
N GLU A 104 5.68 -9.42 16.30
CA GLU A 104 6.10 -8.20 15.66
C GLU A 104 6.81 -7.29 16.65
N GLN A 105 7.91 -6.66 16.23
CA GLN A 105 8.64 -5.71 17.03
C GLN A 105 9.02 -4.51 16.16
N THR A 106 8.69 -3.30 16.64
CA THR A 106 9.07 -2.06 15.96
C THR A 106 10.35 -1.53 16.59
N ARG A 107 11.34 -1.23 15.75
CA ARG A 107 12.61 -0.64 16.18
C ARG A 107 12.52 0.87 16.24
N GLN A 108 13.52 1.50 16.91
CA GLN A 108 13.57 2.96 17.06
C GLN A 108 13.66 3.70 15.72
N ASP A 109 14.28 3.09 14.71
CA ASP A 109 14.40 3.69 13.37
C ASP A 109 13.12 3.55 12.53
N GLY A 110 12.05 2.97 13.09
CA GLY A 110 10.79 2.74 12.38
C GLY A 110 10.73 1.43 11.60
N SER A 111 11.82 0.66 11.56
CA SER A 111 11.81 -0.65 10.92
C SER A 111 11.00 -1.64 11.76
N ILE A 112 10.43 -2.65 11.09
CA ILE A 112 9.61 -3.67 11.73
C ILE A 112 10.27 -5.03 11.52
N VAL A 113 10.46 -5.76 12.63
CA VAL A 113 11.02 -7.10 12.62
C VAL A 113 9.92 -8.09 12.93
N LEU A 114 9.79 -9.12 12.11
CA LEU A 114 8.88 -10.22 12.36
C LEU A 114 9.67 -11.45 12.79
N GLN A 115 9.26 -12.05 13.89
CA GLN A 115 9.77 -13.35 14.32
C GLN A 115 8.69 -14.38 14.07
N ILE A 116 9.04 -15.40 13.30
CA ILE A 116 8.11 -16.46 12.91
C ILE A 116 8.56 -17.74 13.58
N ALA A 117 7.67 -18.31 14.40
CA ALA A 117 7.92 -19.57 15.09
C ALA A 117 7.12 -20.68 14.41
N THR A 118 7.82 -21.68 13.95
CA THR A 118 7.24 -22.84 13.26
C THR A 118 6.72 -23.92 14.21
#